data_8c16880377af0923930ce00c52eefebd
#
_entry.id   8c16880377af0923930ce00c52eefebd
#
_cell.length_a   1.000
_cell.length_b   1.000
_cell.length_c   1.000
_cell.angle_alpha   90.00
_cell.angle_beta   90.00
_cell.angle_gamma   90.00
#
_symmetry.space_group_name_H-M   'P 1'
#
loop_
_entity.id
_entity.type
_entity.pdbx_description
1 polymer ?
#
loop_
_entity_poly.entity_id
_entity_poly.type
_entity_poly.pdbx_seq_one_letter_code
_entity_poly.pdbx_strand_id
1 'polypeptide(L)'
;MKSKFRLSFVLMLAAFIIALISVINSSATATQDQPTLAKDSLQIRAFTFNVYKGNYDNWSWVPEMKFRVNGPIASGSQLYVQYSLPTGPWVKFDCETNNTEKGYWWKTECGGRQIPEAQSTTYTGPVSFVIKMRNELQGTDATLFSGKMKVAKAHSNEAGPKAVNKFVYFVDHDWNLPIGYVYLTPSDIYGWKFPDFHVAFWVRGDAYKFDPHLFYQGKEVGKRFMDGTEIGAAGCEAEVEVNPTHYVEDSMPQKAKWARVECDFPNIKGSNTSGDDTTKDIYTLAANPGEYEFKLLWNNKLARSMKFTVAAGGKFDNGIATNNQLGSDRIIIPVQIIGDQDGVWNKTAWQTDAFYGNPLKGFTALP
;
A
#
# COMPACT_ATOMS: atom_id res chain seq x y z
N MET A 1 67.63 -3.65 -41.07
CA MET A 1 67.09 -3.06 -39.82
C MET A 1 65.80 -2.20 -39.99
N LYS A 2 65.45 -1.72 -41.19
CA LYS A 2 64.27 -0.85 -41.40
C LYS A 2 62.90 -1.56 -41.50
N SER A 3 62.87 -2.91 -41.69
CA SER A 3 61.61 -3.65 -41.88
C SER A 3 60.91 -4.06 -40.55
N LYS A 4 61.71 -4.38 -39.51
CA LYS A 4 61.16 -4.77 -38.20
C LYS A 4 60.47 -3.61 -37.43
N PHE A 5 60.87 -2.38 -37.67
CA PHE A 5 60.28 -1.21 -37.01
C PHE A 5 58.89 -0.84 -37.52
N ARG A 6 58.60 -1.09 -38.80
CA ARG A 6 57.29 -0.83 -39.41
C ARG A 6 56.24 -1.83 -38.96
N LEU A 7 56.62 -3.09 -38.76
CA LEU A 7 55.65 -4.10 -38.31
C LEU A 7 55.21 -3.91 -36.85
N SER A 8 56.16 -3.50 -35.95
CA SER A 8 55.85 -3.20 -34.55
C SER A 8 54.94 -1.96 -34.42
N PHE A 9 55.07 -0.96 -35.26
CA PHE A 9 54.27 0.26 -35.21
C PHE A 9 52.84 -0.03 -35.67
N VAL A 10 52.62 -0.85 -36.71
CA VAL A 10 51.29 -1.25 -37.21
C VAL A 10 50.58 -2.12 -36.17
N LEU A 11 51.29 -3.04 -35.49
CA LEU A 11 50.70 -3.86 -34.41
C LEU A 11 50.30 -3.02 -33.16
N MET A 12 51.09 -2.00 -32.79
CA MET A 12 50.71 -1.08 -31.72
C MET A 12 49.53 -0.23 -32.10
N LEU A 13 49.44 0.26 -33.32
CA LEU A 13 48.31 1.06 -33.77
C LEU A 13 47.01 0.23 -33.83
N ALA A 14 47.07 -1.01 -34.29
CA ALA A 14 45.94 -1.94 -34.29
C ALA A 14 45.47 -2.29 -32.87
N ALA A 15 46.36 -2.49 -31.92
CA ALA A 15 46.03 -2.74 -30.53
C ALA A 15 45.36 -1.51 -29.85
N PHE A 16 45.80 -0.29 -30.24
CA PHE A 16 45.21 0.93 -29.72
C PHE A 16 43.81 1.19 -30.28
N ILE A 17 43.57 0.85 -31.55
CA ILE A 17 42.26 0.97 -32.20
C ILE A 17 41.27 -0.06 -31.59
N ILE A 18 41.68 -1.27 -31.33
CA ILE A 18 40.88 -2.29 -30.70
C ILE A 18 40.56 -1.92 -29.23
N ALA A 19 41.48 -1.31 -28.51
CA ALA A 19 41.22 -0.79 -27.15
C ALA A 19 40.26 0.40 -27.16
N LEU A 20 40.31 1.30 -28.14
CA LEU A 20 39.37 2.41 -28.31
C LEU A 20 37.98 1.91 -28.69
N ILE A 21 37.86 0.89 -29.53
CA ILE A 21 36.56 0.31 -29.92
C ILE A 21 35.91 -0.42 -28.73
N SER A 22 36.69 -1.06 -27.89
CA SER A 22 36.16 -1.69 -26.66
C SER A 22 35.71 -0.67 -25.60
N VAL A 23 36.29 0.52 -25.56
CA VAL A 23 35.84 1.60 -24.66
C VAL A 23 34.58 2.30 -25.16
N ILE A 24 34.36 2.34 -26.47
CA ILE A 24 33.15 2.97 -27.06
C ILE A 24 31.93 2.04 -26.98
N ASN A 25 32.14 0.70 -26.87
CA ASN A 25 31.04 -0.25 -26.70
C ASN A 25 30.63 -0.53 -25.26
N SER A 26 31.29 0.03 -24.27
CA SER A 26 30.72 0.17 -22.93
C SER A 26 29.77 1.39 -22.94
N SER A 27 28.74 1.35 -23.78
CA SER A 27 27.50 2.03 -23.46
C SER A 27 27.08 1.42 -22.10
N ALA A 28 27.40 2.12 -21.02
CA ALA A 28 26.71 1.92 -19.78
C ALA A 28 25.24 2.12 -20.17
N THR A 29 24.53 1.04 -20.44
CA THR A 29 23.09 1.03 -20.32
C THR A 29 22.90 1.47 -18.87
N ALA A 30 22.61 2.77 -18.69
CA ALA A 30 22.08 3.27 -17.46
C ALA A 30 20.96 2.27 -17.14
N THR A 31 21.16 1.45 -16.13
CA THR A 31 20.11 0.58 -15.62
C THR A 31 19.04 1.57 -15.22
N GLN A 32 18.06 1.75 -16.10
CA GLN A 32 16.90 2.57 -15.82
C GLN A 32 16.33 1.95 -14.54
N ASP A 33 16.31 2.71 -13.46
CA ASP A 33 15.81 2.23 -12.18
C ASP A 33 14.45 1.60 -12.43
N GLN A 34 14.37 0.31 -12.20
CA GLN A 34 13.13 -0.44 -12.42
C GLN A 34 12.12 0.08 -11.41
N PRO A 35 10.89 0.41 -11.85
CA PRO A 35 9.87 0.82 -10.92
C PRO A 35 9.60 -0.28 -9.89
N THR A 36 9.35 0.11 -8.66
CA THR A 36 9.12 -0.81 -7.54
C THR A 36 7.73 -0.62 -6.96
N LEU A 37 7.10 -1.71 -6.54
CA LEU A 37 5.82 -1.66 -5.84
C LEU A 37 6.02 -1.17 -4.41
N ALA A 38 5.27 -0.14 -4.00
CA ALA A 38 5.13 0.23 -2.59
C ALA A 38 4.19 -0.76 -1.90
N LYS A 39 4.74 -1.82 -1.31
CA LYS A 39 3.98 -2.98 -0.79
C LYS A 39 2.98 -2.60 0.29
N ASP A 40 3.29 -1.61 1.11
CA ASP A 40 2.43 -1.06 2.15
C ASP A 40 1.18 -0.33 1.61
N SER A 41 1.23 0.11 0.34
CA SER A 41 0.11 0.75 -0.35
C SER A 41 -0.84 -0.23 -1.01
N LEU A 42 -0.52 -1.53 -0.99
CA LEU A 42 -1.31 -2.55 -1.68
C LEU A 42 -2.63 -2.77 -0.94
N GLN A 43 -3.72 -2.51 -1.63
CA GLN A 43 -5.08 -2.72 -1.17
C GLN A 43 -5.76 -3.64 -2.16
N ILE A 44 -6.32 -4.73 -1.66
CA ILE A 44 -7.03 -5.71 -2.47
C ILE A 44 -8.44 -5.86 -1.93
N ARG A 45 -9.42 -5.81 -2.82
CA ARG A 45 -10.83 -5.95 -2.51
C ARG A 45 -11.46 -7.09 -3.28
N ALA A 46 -12.51 -7.65 -2.73
CA ALA A 46 -13.43 -8.50 -3.45
C ALA A 46 -14.68 -7.66 -3.80
N PHE A 47 -14.70 -7.11 -5.01
CA PHE A 47 -15.85 -6.36 -5.48
C PHE A 47 -17.02 -7.29 -5.73
N THR A 48 -18.08 -7.20 -4.92
CA THR A 48 -19.27 -8.03 -5.04
C THR A 48 -20.26 -7.40 -6.03
N PHE A 49 -20.65 -8.14 -7.05
CA PHE A 49 -21.83 -7.81 -7.85
C PHE A 49 -23.06 -8.13 -7.04
N ASN A 50 -23.64 -7.14 -6.43
CA ASN A 50 -24.90 -7.25 -5.74
C ASN A 50 -26.00 -6.52 -6.51
N VAL A 51 -27.19 -6.99 -6.29
CA VAL A 51 -28.39 -6.50 -6.96
C VAL A 51 -28.78 -5.13 -6.48
N TYR A 52 -28.20 -4.09 -7.02
CA TYR A 52 -28.90 -2.81 -7.06
C TYR A 52 -29.55 -2.67 -8.45
N LYS A 53 -30.87 -2.73 -8.52
CA LYS A 53 -31.74 -2.63 -9.70
C LYS A 53 -32.17 -3.94 -10.39
N GLY A 54 -32.59 -4.93 -9.62
CA GLY A 54 -33.67 -5.82 -10.07
C GLY A 54 -33.36 -6.92 -11.06
N ASN A 55 -32.15 -7.10 -11.54
CA ASN A 55 -31.86 -8.07 -12.60
C ASN A 55 -30.65 -8.97 -12.42
N TYR A 56 -29.92 -8.90 -11.30
CA TYR A 56 -28.76 -9.77 -11.10
C TYR A 56 -28.99 -10.71 -9.92
N ASP A 57 -29.30 -11.97 -10.22
CA ASP A 57 -29.45 -13.04 -9.22
C ASP A 57 -28.11 -13.63 -8.76
N ASN A 58 -27.01 -13.18 -9.37
CA ASN A 58 -25.69 -13.75 -9.16
C ASN A 58 -24.87 -12.89 -8.18
N TRP A 59 -24.94 -13.23 -6.91
CA TRP A 59 -24.05 -12.71 -5.90
C TRP A 59 -22.65 -13.35 -6.08
N SER A 60 -21.87 -12.76 -6.96
CA SER A 60 -20.54 -13.17 -7.32
C SER A 60 -19.58 -12.00 -7.14
N TRP A 61 -18.30 -12.22 -7.25
CA TRP A 61 -17.30 -11.19 -7.05
C TRP A 61 -16.18 -11.23 -8.08
N VAL A 62 -15.49 -10.11 -8.21
CA VAL A 62 -14.27 -9.92 -8.99
C VAL A 62 -13.23 -9.22 -8.13
N PRO A 63 -11.92 -9.38 -8.41
CA PRO A 63 -10.91 -8.65 -7.67
C PRO A 63 -10.84 -7.19 -8.10
N GLU A 64 -10.56 -6.33 -7.13
CA GLU A 64 -10.15 -4.94 -7.32
C GLU A 64 -8.85 -4.72 -6.56
N MET A 65 -7.89 -4.02 -7.16
CA MET A 65 -6.61 -3.77 -6.54
C MET A 65 -6.20 -2.32 -6.74
N LYS A 66 -5.71 -1.70 -5.67
CA LYS A 66 -5.08 -0.39 -5.70
C LYS A 66 -3.69 -0.49 -5.11
N PHE A 67 -2.74 0.23 -5.69
CA PHE A 67 -1.37 0.30 -5.18
C PHE A 67 -0.63 1.51 -5.73
N ARG A 68 0.52 1.80 -5.13
CA ARG A 68 1.47 2.81 -5.62
C ARG A 68 2.71 2.13 -6.19
N VAL A 69 3.22 2.71 -7.25
CA VAL A 69 4.49 2.31 -7.86
C VAL A 69 5.46 3.47 -7.74
N ASN A 70 6.65 3.21 -7.24
CA ASN A 70 7.73 4.18 -7.13
C ASN A 70 8.70 4.04 -8.31
N GLY A 71 9.22 5.18 -8.76
CA GLY A 71 10.22 5.25 -9.81
C GLY A 71 9.65 5.60 -11.18
N PRO A 72 10.54 5.85 -12.14
CA PRO A 72 10.12 6.21 -13.48
C PRO A 72 9.41 5.05 -14.17
N ILE A 73 8.27 5.32 -14.77
CA ILE A 73 7.59 4.39 -15.68
C ILE A 73 7.92 4.84 -17.10
N ALA A 74 8.60 3.98 -17.86
CA ALA A 74 8.94 4.26 -19.24
C ALA A 74 7.69 4.46 -20.12
N SER A 75 7.77 5.35 -21.08
CA SER A 75 6.68 5.54 -22.05
C SER A 75 6.33 4.22 -22.75
N GLY A 76 5.03 3.97 -22.95
CA GLY A 76 4.54 2.72 -23.54
C GLY A 76 4.49 1.54 -22.55
N SER A 77 4.80 1.76 -21.27
CA SER A 77 4.60 0.74 -20.24
C SER A 77 3.16 0.68 -19.79
N GLN A 78 2.68 -0.55 -19.54
CA GLN A 78 1.36 -0.86 -19.02
C GLN A 78 1.47 -1.77 -17.81
N LEU A 79 0.92 -1.33 -16.69
CA LEU A 79 0.75 -2.16 -15.50
C LEU A 79 -0.48 -3.04 -15.66
N TYR A 80 -0.39 -4.28 -15.20
CA TYR A 80 -1.51 -5.20 -15.19
C TYR A 80 -1.41 -6.19 -14.02
N VAL A 81 -2.55 -6.77 -13.64
CA VAL A 81 -2.63 -7.82 -12.63
C VAL A 81 -3.24 -9.08 -13.24
N GLN A 82 -2.63 -10.19 -12.98
CA GLN A 82 -3.12 -11.51 -13.37
C GLN A 82 -3.48 -12.30 -12.12
N TYR A 83 -4.71 -12.82 -12.09
CA TYR A 83 -5.23 -13.62 -10.97
C TYR A 83 -5.37 -15.08 -11.38
N SER A 84 -5.20 -15.97 -10.41
CA SER A 84 -5.37 -17.41 -10.59
C SER A 84 -6.12 -18.01 -9.40
N LEU A 85 -7.11 -18.82 -9.71
CA LEU A 85 -7.76 -19.70 -8.75
C LEU A 85 -6.94 -20.99 -8.60
N PRO A 86 -7.20 -21.84 -7.60
CA PRO A 86 -6.55 -23.15 -7.52
C PRO A 86 -6.74 -24.04 -8.75
N THR A 87 -7.78 -23.78 -9.53
CA THR A 87 -8.09 -24.50 -10.78
C THR A 87 -7.30 -24.00 -11.99
N GLY A 88 -6.57 -22.89 -11.88
CA GLY A 88 -5.77 -22.30 -12.95
C GLY A 88 -5.96 -20.80 -13.14
N PRO A 89 -5.43 -20.25 -14.25
CA PRO A 89 -5.62 -18.83 -14.59
C PRO A 89 -7.09 -18.45 -14.61
N TRP A 90 -7.41 -17.27 -14.07
CA TRP A 90 -8.78 -16.79 -13.97
C TRP A 90 -9.01 -15.52 -14.78
N VAL A 91 -8.48 -14.38 -14.28
CA VAL A 91 -8.69 -13.08 -14.95
C VAL A 91 -7.39 -12.28 -15.00
N LYS A 92 -7.27 -11.44 -16.03
CA LYS A 92 -6.17 -10.50 -16.22
C LYS A 92 -6.75 -9.12 -16.50
N PHE A 93 -6.20 -8.09 -15.83
CA PHE A 93 -6.63 -6.71 -15.98
C PHE A 93 -5.46 -5.78 -16.24
N ASP A 94 -5.63 -4.93 -17.23
CA ASP A 94 -4.82 -3.75 -17.41
C ASP A 94 -5.25 -2.70 -16.37
N CYS A 95 -4.29 -2.03 -15.77
CA CYS A 95 -4.51 -1.07 -14.72
C CYS A 95 -4.54 0.35 -15.25
N GLU A 96 -5.39 1.20 -14.69
CA GLU A 96 -5.32 2.63 -14.88
C GLU A 96 -4.24 3.21 -13.96
N THR A 97 -3.33 4.00 -14.51
CA THR A 97 -2.20 4.56 -13.77
C THR A 97 -2.21 6.06 -13.91
N ASN A 98 -2.33 6.77 -12.79
CA ASN A 98 -2.32 8.21 -12.73
C ASN A 98 -1.04 8.70 -12.06
N ASN A 99 -0.29 9.57 -12.75
CA ASN A 99 0.83 10.26 -12.14
C ASN A 99 0.27 11.38 -11.25
N THR A 100 0.34 11.21 -9.95
CA THR A 100 -0.12 12.21 -9.00
C THR A 100 0.98 13.12 -8.49
N GLU A 101 2.28 12.77 -8.70
CA GLU A 101 3.36 13.45 -8.01
C GLU A 101 4.66 13.41 -8.81
N LYS A 102 4.94 14.49 -9.50
CA LYS A 102 6.26 14.81 -10.13
C LYS A 102 7.12 13.61 -10.58
N GLY A 103 6.50 12.61 -11.20
CA GLY A 103 7.19 11.55 -11.90
C GLY A 103 7.67 10.35 -11.10
N TYR A 104 7.41 10.28 -9.79
CA TYR A 104 7.95 9.20 -8.95
C TYR A 104 6.91 8.35 -8.23
N TRP A 105 5.65 8.82 -8.12
CA TRP A 105 4.56 8.11 -7.48
C TRP A 105 3.38 7.96 -8.39
N TRP A 106 3.01 6.72 -8.66
CA TRP A 106 1.93 6.39 -9.56
C TRP A 106 0.83 5.69 -8.79
N LYS A 107 -0.32 6.34 -8.63
CA LYS A 107 -1.52 5.66 -8.17
C LYS A 107 -2.02 4.75 -9.28
N THR A 108 -2.27 3.50 -8.94
CA THR A 108 -2.69 2.48 -9.90
C THR A 108 -3.92 1.78 -9.39
N GLU A 109 -4.95 1.68 -10.22
CA GLU A 109 -6.19 0.98 -9.95
C GLU A 109 -6.44 -0.09 -11.01
N CYS A 110 -6.82 -1.29 -10.57
CA CYS A 110 -6.98 -2.45 -11.44
C CYS A 110 -8.24 -3.22 -11.07
N GLY A 111 -9.10 -3.49 -12.05
CA GLY A 111 -10.23 -4.39 -11.86
C GLY A 111 -11.50 -3.74 -11.32
N GLY A 112 -12.20 -4.43 -10.42
CA GLY A 112 -13.47 -3.97 -9.88
C GLY A 112 -14.57 -3.92 -10.94
N ARG A 113 -15.27 -2.80 -11.05
CA ARG A 113 -16.40 -2.63 -12.00
C ARG A 113 -16.02 -2.72 -13.47
N GLN A 114 -14.74 -2.58 -13.79
CA GLN A 114 -14.25 -2.71 -15.17
C GLN A 114 -14.26 -4.17 -15.62
N ILE A 115 -14.34 -5.11 -14.68
CA ILE A 115 -14.42 -6.53 -14.97
C ILE A 115 -15.87 -6.88 -15.37
N PRO A 116 -16.10 -7.52 -16.53
CA PRO A 116 -17.42 -8.03 -16.87
C PRO A 116 -17.91 -9.04 -15.83
N GLU A 117 -19.19 -8.95 -15.44
CA GLU A 117 -19.80 -9.91 -14.50
C GLU A 117 -19.66 -11.37 -14.95
N ALA A 118 -19.66 -11.61 -16.25
CA ALA A 118 -19.45 -12.95 -16.81
C ALA A 118 -18.10 -13.59 -16.42
N GLN A 119 -17.14 -12.78 -15.94
CA GLN A 119 -15.85 -13.26 -15.44
C GLN A 119 -15.81 -13.38 -13.91
N SER A 120 -16.91 -13.07 -13.23
CA SER A 120 -17.01 -13.17 -11.78
C SER A 120 -17.06 -14.61 -11.28
N THR A 121 -16.81 -14.80 -10.00
CA THR A 121 -16.82 -16.09 -9.33
C THR A 121 -17.52 -16.04 -7.98
N THR A 122 -17.98 -17.19 -7.51
CA THR A 122 -18.45 -17.39 -6.13
C THR A 122 -17.42 -18.11 -5.25
N TYR A 123 -16.24 -18.36 -5.79
CA TYR A 123 -15.16 -19.03 -5.08
C TYR A 123 -14.76 -18.25 -3.82
N THR A 124 -14.48 -18.97 -2.73
CA THR A 124 -13.88 -18.45 -1.50
C THR A 124 -12.66 -19.28 -1.16
N GLY A 125 -11.66 -18.65 -0.56
CA GLY A 125 -10.38 -19.26 -0.25
C GLY A 125 -9.19 -18.50 -0.86
N PRO A 126 -8.02 -19.13 -0.97
CA PRO A 126 -6.82 -18.49 -1.49
C PRO A 126 -6.92 -18.23 -3.00
N VAL A 127 -6.59 -17.01 -3.40
CA VAL A 127 -6.46 -16.57 -4.79
C VAL A 127 -5.05 -16.01 -4.97
N SER A 128 -4.32 -16.52 -5.94
CA SER A 128 -2.99 -16.03 -6.27
C SER A 128 -3.07 -14.87 -7.25
N PHE A 129 -2.14 -13.92 -7.15
CA PHE A 129 -2.04 -12.83 -8.12
C PHE A 129 -0.58 -12.48 -8.41
N VAL A 130 -0.35 -11.90 -9.59
CA VAL A 130 0.94 -11.38 -10.02
C VAL A 130 0.72 -9.98 -10.60
N ILE A 131 1.43 -8.99 -10.03
CA ILE A 131 1.48 -7.62 -10.56
C ILE A 131 2.66 -7.55 -11.52
N LYS A 132 2.41 -7.12 -12.75
CA LYS A 132 3.40 -7.06 -13.81
C LYS A 132 3.37 -5.73 -14.54
N MET A 133 4.49 -5.40 -15.16
CA MET A 133 4.62 -4.27 -16.07
C MET A 133 5.15 -4.77 -17.41
N ARG A 134 4.37 -4.57 -18.46
CA ARG A 134 4.83 -4.82 -19.83
C ARG A 134 5.19 -3.50 -20.52
N ASN A 135 6.16 -3.54 -21.38
CA ASN A 135 6.47 -2.46 -22.31
C ASN A 135 6.61 -3.07 -23.72
N GLU A 136 5.62 -2.81 -24.56
CA GLU A 136 5.58 -3.38 -25.91
C GLU A 136 6.68 -2.80 -26.81
N LEU A 137 7.07 -1.54 -26.61
CA LEU A 137 8.13 -0.90 -27.37
C LEU A 137 9.51 -1.50 -27.06
N GLN A 138 9.71 -1.98 -25.85
CA GLN A 138 10.97 -2.59 -25.40
C GLN A 138 10.92 -4.13 -25.41
N GLY A 139 9.75 -4.73 -25.68
CA GLY A 139 9.57 -6.18 -25.63
C GLY A 139 9.77 -6.77 -24.21
N THR A 140 9.50 -6.00 -23.15
CA THR A 140 9.71 -6.43 -21.76
C THR A 140 8.39 -6.76 -21.06
N ASP A 141 8.43 -7.75 -20.16
CA ASP A 141 7.32 -8.15 -19.29
C ASP A 141 7.85 -8.54 -17.89
N ALA A 142 7.99 -7.53 -17.03
CA ALA A 142 8.61 -7.66 -15.71
C ALA A 142 7.56 -7.94 -14.62
N THR A 143 7.88 -8.85 -13.70
CA THR A 143 7.08 -9.08 -12.49
C THR A 143 7.53 -8.12 -11.41
N LEU A 144 6.60 -7.30 -10.91
CA LEU A 144 6.84 -6.39 -9.80
C LEU A 144 6.56 -7.05 -8.45
N PHE A 145 5.52 -7.89 -8.39
CA PHE A 145 5.14 -8.57 -7.16
C PHE A 145 4.30 -9.82 -7.44
N SER A 146 4.42 -10.81 -6.57
CA SER A 146 3.54 -11.99 -6.55
C SER A 146 3.05 -12.22 -5.13
N GLY A 147 1.77 -12.51 -4.99
CA GLY A 147 1.16 -12.73 -3.68
C GLY A 147 -0.11 -13.57 -3.75
N LYS A 148 -0.75 -13.67 -2.60
CA LYS A 148 -2.03 -14.35 -2.43
C LYS A 148 -2.96 -13.47 -1.62
N MET A 149 -4.24 -13.54 -1.88
CA MET A 149 -5.30 -13.03 -1.02
C MET A 149 -6.20 -14.19 -0.60
N LYS A 150 -6.85 -14.07 0.54
CA LYS A 150 -7.83 -15.04 1.03
C LYS A 150 -9.19 -14.39 1.00
N VAL A 151 -10.08 -14.89 0.16
CA VAL A 151 -11.44 -14.37 0.03
C VAL A 151 -12.38 -15.16 0.92
N ALA A 152 -13.17 -14.45 1.70
CA ALA A 152 -14.25 -14.98 2.52
C ALA A 152 -15.59 -14.39 2.06
N LYS A 153 -16.68 -14.91 2.62
CA LYS A 153 -18.02 -14.40 2.39
C LYS A 153 -18.84 -14.32 3.67
N ALA A 154 -19.79 -13.43 3.68
CA ALA A 154 -20.76 -13.30 4.74
C ALA A 154 -22.16 -13.11 4.17
N HIS A 155 -23.18 -13.55 4.87
CA HIS A 155 -24.57 -13.26 4.49
C HIS A 155 -24.78 -11.75 4.45
N SER A 156 -25.40 -11.27 3.39
CA SER A 156 -25.84 -9.87 3.30
C SER A 156 -27.08 -9.67 4.15
N ASN A 157 -27.06 -8.68 5.04
CA ASN A 157 -28.21 -8.34 5.86
C ASN A 157 -29.34 -7.66 5.05
N GLU A 158 -29.02 -7.09 3.86
CA GLU A 158 -30.02 -6.48 2.97
C GLU A 158 -31.08 -7.45 2.47
N ALA A 159 -30.68 -8.68 2.30
CA ALA A 159 -31.53 -9.65 1.64
C ALA A 159 -32.62 -10.19 2.57
N GLY A 160 -32.58 -9.82 3.86
CA GLY A 160 -33.44 -10.38 4.88
C GLY A 160 -33.19 -11.88 5.14
N PRO A 161 -33.81 -12.44 6.18
CA PRO A 161 -33.53 -13.81 6.63
C PRO A 161 -33.95 -14.89 5.64
N LYS A 162 -34.73 -14.56 4.61
CA LYS A 162 -35.20 -15.52 3.60
C LYS A 162 -34.26 -15.68 2.38
N ALA A 163 -33.28 -14.83 2.21
CA ALA A 163 -32.39 -14.84 1.05
C ALA A 163 -31.17 -15.72 1.31
N VAL A 164 -31.34 -17.02 1.21
CA VAL A 164 -30.37 -18.05 1.60
C VAL A 164 -29.05 -17.97 0.78
N ASN A 165 -29.06 -17.33 -0.40
CA ASN A 165 -27.94 -17.34 -1.36
C ASN A 165 -27.28 -15.96 -1.58
N LYS A 166 -27.55 -14.95 -0.74
CA LYS A 166 -27.03 -13.61 -0.94
C LYS A 166 -25.84 -13.35 -0.03
N PHE A 167 -24.64 -13.29 -0.61
CA PHE A 167 -23.40 -13.13 0.13
C PHE A 167 -22.65 -11.88 -0.35
N VAL A 168 -22.05 -11.15 0.57
CA VAL A 168 -20.97 -10.21 0.28
C VAL A 168 -19.64 -10.94 0.39
N TYR A 169 -18.74 -10.65 -0.54
CA TYR A 169 -17.40 -11.20 -0.55
C TYR A 169 -16.42 -10.13 -0.08
N PHE A 170 -15.39 -10.55 0.64
CA PHE A 170 -14.36 -9.66 1.15
C PHE A 170 -13.03 -10.40 1.27
N VAL A 171 -11.93 -9.67 1.19
CA VAL A 171 -10.61 -10.20 1.50
C VAL A 171 -10.46 -10.25 3.01
N ASP A 172 -9.96 -11.35 3.55
CA ASP A 172 -9.68 -11.52 4.96
C ASP A 172 -8.33 -10.91 5.29
N HIS A 173 -8.33 -9.84 6.08
CA HIS A 173 -7.15 -9.11 6.50
C HIS A 173 -6.76 -9.35 7.96
N ASP A 174 -7.16 -10.46 8.56
CA ASP A 174 -6.78 -10.80 9.95
C ASP A 174 -5.26 -10.64 10.18
N TRP A 175 -4.44 -10.94 9.18
CA TRP A 175 -2.99 -10.78 9.24
C TRP A 175 -2.51 -9.33 9.33
N ASN A 176 -3.30 -8.36 8.87
CA ASN A 176 -2.98 -6.94 8.87
C ASN A 176 -3.31 -6.24 10.20
N LEU A 177 -4.21 -6.79 11.02
CA LEU A 177 -4.63 -6.14 12.26
C LEU A 177 -3.47 -5.81 13.21
N PRO A 178 -2.48 -6.71 13.43
CA PRO A 178 -1.36 -6.41 14.30
C PRO A 178 -0.23 -5.62 13.63
N ILE A 179 -0.43 -5.14 12.40
CA ILE A 179 0.61 -4.49 11.58
C ILE A 179 0.25 -3.04 11.33
N GLY A 180 1.16 -2.13 11.67
CA GLY A 180 1.11 -0.72 11.31
C GLY A 180 2.25 -0.35 10.39
N TYR A 181 2.03 0.68 9.58
CA TYR A 181 3.02 1.26 8.69
C TYR A 181 3.20 2.72 9.05
N VAL A 182 4.47 3.15 9.17
CA VAL A 182 4.81 4.56 9.32
C VAL A 182 5.75 4.93 8.19
N TYR A 183 5.50 6.04 7.53
CA TYR A 183 6.29 6.46 6.38
C TYR A 183 6.27 7.97 6.14
N LEU A 184 7.23 8.42 5.35
CA LEU A 184 7.34 9.78 4.88
C LEU A 184 7.03 9.84 3.39
N THR A 185 6.31 10.87 2.97
CA THR A 185 6.15 11.22 1.56
C THR A 185 7.04 12.42 1.23
N PRO A 186 7.50 12.57 -0.02
CA PRO A 186 8.28 13.73 -0.44
C PRO A 186 7.53 15.04 -0.21
N SER A 187 8.24 16.05 0.32
CA SER A 187 7.68 17.34 0.76
C SER A 187 7.16 18.25 -0.34
N ASP A 188 7.55 18.03 -1.58
CA ASP A 188 7.24 18.95 -2.67
C ASP A 188 5.93 18.65 -3.42
N ILE A 189 5.15 17.70 -2.91
CA ILE A 189 3.83 17.36 -3.46
C ILE A 189 2.85 18.51 -3.30
N TYR A 190 2.89 19.18 -2.14
CA TYR A 190 2.00 20.30 -1.80
C TYR A 190 2.73 21.63 -1.63
N GLY A 191 4.00 21.73 -2.05
CA GLY A 191 4.81 22.92 -1.79
C GLY A 191 5.32 23.04 -0.35
N TRP A 192 5.17 22.01 0.47
CA TRP A 192 5.67 21.95 1.83
C TRP A 192 7.19 21.77 1.83
N LYS A 193 7.87 22.38 2.80
CA LYS A 193 9.33 22.27 2.95
C LYS A 193 9.80 20.97 3.61
N PHE A 194 8.89 20.19 4.19
CA PHE A 194 9.18 19.01 4.99
C PHE A 194 8.32 17.84 4.53
N PRO A 195 8.84 16.60 4.57
CA PRO A 195 8.08 15.41 4.24
C PRO A 195 6.83 15.30 5.12
N ASP A 196 5.73 14.88 4.50
CA ASP A 196 4.53 14.52 5.24
C ASP A 196 4.74 13.18 5.96
N PHE A 197 4.30 13.14 7.19
CA PHE A 197 4.36 11.95 8.03
C PHE A 197 3.02 11.23 8.02
N HIS A 198 3.05 9.93 7.71
CA HIS A 198 1.86 9.11 7.61
C HIS A 198 1.92 7.91 8.56
N VAL A 199 0.76 7.56 9.12
CA VAL A 199 0.53 6.32 9.86
C VAL A 199 -0.62 5.58 9.20
N ALA A 200 -0.38 4.34 8.77
CA ALA A 200 -1.40 3.51 8.16
C ALA A 200 -1.56 2.18 8.90
N PHE A 201 -2.81 1.73 9.05
CA PHE A 201 -3.16 0.50 9.77
C PHE A 201 -4.53 -0.01 9.31
N TRP A 202 -4.85 -1.24 9.70
CA TRP A 202 -6.14 -1.85 9.40
C TRP A 202 -7.02 -1.94 10.63
N VAL A 203 -8.33 -1.78 10.42
CA VAL A 203 -9.36 -2.01 11.42
C VAL A 203 -10.47 -2.87 10.84
N ARG A 204 -11.22 -3.53 11.71
CA ARG A 204 -12.43 -4.25 11.32
C ARG A 204 -13.62 -3.74 12.13
N GLY A 205 -14.54 -3.06 11.48
CA GLY A 205 -15.67 -2.41 12.11
C GLY A 205 -15.82 -0.96 11.62
N ASP A 206 -16.33 -0.11 12.49
CA ASP A 206 -16.56 1.30 12.17
C ASP A 206 -15.28 2.12 12.38
N ALA A 207 -14.56 2.36 11.31
CA ALA A 207 -13.31 3.10 11.33
C ALA A 207 -13.47 4.54 11.85
N TYR A 208 -14.62 5.17 11.56
CA TYR A 208 -14.88 6.58 11.90
C TYR A 208 -15.10 6.84 13.40
N LYS A 209 -15.24 5.79 14.20
CA LYS A 209 -15.36 5.93 15.66
C LYS A 209 -14.04 5.98 16.41
N PHE A 210 -12.92 5.81 15.73
CA PHE A 210 -11.61 5.95 16.35
C PHE A 210 -11.21 7.43 16.42
N ASP A 211 -10.51 7.80 17.50
CA ASP A 211 -9.94 9.12 17.72
C ASP A 211 -8.40 8.99 17.73
N PRO A 212 -7.69 9.44 16.66
CA PRO A 212 -6.26 9.24 16.50
C PRO A 212 -5.44 10.37 17.14
N HIS A 213 -4.43 9.97 17.92
CA HIS A 213 -3.52 10.85 18.60
C HIS A 213 -2.06 10.44 18.42
N LEU A 214 -1.17 11.41 18.22
CA LEU A 214 0.27 11.20 18.13
C LEU A 214 0.96 11.80 19.34
N PHE A 215 1.83 11.03 19.99
CA PHE A 215 2.62 11.43 21.15
C PHE A 215 4.11 11.36 20.81
N TYR A 216 4.86 12.29 21.36
CA TYR A 216 6.32 12.29 21.40
C TYR A 216 6.78 12.34 22.86
N GLN A 217 7.58 11.35 23.27
CA GLN A 217 8.06 11.25 24.66
C GLN A 217 6.93 11.42 25.70
N GLY A 218 5.77 10.84 25.42
CA GLY A 218 4.59 10.89 26.28
C GLY A 218 3.75 12.18 26.20
N LYS A 219 4.19 13.21 25.46
CA LYS A 219 3.44 14.45 25.24
C LYS A 219 2.69 14.37 23.91
N GLU A 220 1.41 14.69 23.91
CA GLU A 220 0.63 14.81 22.67
C GLU A 220 1.18 15.92 21.77
N VAL A 221 1.46 15.56 20.52
CA VAL A 221 2.01 16.47 19.50
C VAL A 221 1.13 16.57 18.26
N GLY A 222 0.15 15.71 18.13
CA GLY A 222 -0.80 15.76 17.02
C GLY A 222 -2.10 15.01 17.34
N LYS A 223 -3.19 15.52 16.81
CA LYS A 223 -4.52 14.91 16.84
C LYS A 223 -5.13 15.01 15.44
N ARG A 224 -5.88 13.99 15.03
CA ARG A 224 -6.57 13.96 13.74
C ARG A 224 -8.02 13.55 13.92
N PHE A 225 -8.80 13.84 12.90
CA PHE A 225 -10.21 13.44 12.83
C PHE A 225 -10.39 12.39 11.76
N MET A 226 -11.26 11.43 12.02
CA MET A 226 -11.54 10.32 11.09
C MET A 226 -12.57 10.68 10.02
N ASP A 227 -13.34 11.75 10.21
CA ASP A 227 -14.28 12.16 9.18
C ASP A 227 -13.67 13.34 8.39
N GLY A 228 -13.48 13.16 7.12
CA GLY A 228 -12.94 14.17 6.21
C GLY A 228 -13.91 15.33 5.91
N THR A 229 -14.86 15.65 6.79
CA THR A 229 -15.88 16.68 6.57
C THR A 229 -15.40 18.09 6.89
N GLU A 230 -14.31 18.27 7.61
CA GLU A 230 -13.67 19.56 7.79
C GLU A 230 -12.76 19.88 6.60
N ILE A 231 -13.24 20.70 5.69
CA ILE A 231 -12.50 21.24 4.56
C ILE A 231 -11.24 21.94 5.08
N GLY A 232 -10.07 21.37 4.78
CA GLY A 232 -8.76 21.94 5.10
C GLY A 232 -8.07 21.41 6.37
N ALA A 233 -8.71 20.54 7.14
CA ALA A 233 -8.03 19.82 8.22
C ALA A 233 -7.38 18.55 7.64
N ALA A 234 -6.06 18.43 7.73
CA ALA A 234 -5.37 17.18 7.51
C ALA A 234 -5.97 16.13 8.45
N GLY A 235 -6.48 15.05 7.92
CA GLY A 235 -7.29 14.08 8.64
C GLY A 235 -6.78 12.67 8.47
N CYS A 236 -7.56 11.74 9.00
CA CYS A 236 -7.40 10.34 8.64
C CYS A 236 -8.45 9.99 7.59
N GLU A 237 -8.02 9.29 6.56
CA GLU A 237 -8.90 8.70 5.57
C GLU A 237 -9.11 7.22 5.88
N ALA A 238 -10.36 6.77 5.82
CA ALA A 238 -10.69 5.36 5.92
C ALA A 238 -11.14 4.84 4.55
N GLU A 239 -10.35 3.96 3.96
CA GLU A 239 -10.71 3.28 2.74
C GLU A 239 -11.31 1.91 3.06
N VAL A 240 -12.62 1.83 2.95
CA VAL A 240 -13.39 0.61 3.26
C VAL A 240 -13.16 -0.41 2.15
N GLU A 241 -12.77 -1.64 2.50
CA GLU A 241 -12.46 -2.67 1.51
C GLU A 241 -13.69 -3.13 0.74
N VAL A 242 -14.76 -3.42 1.42
CA VAL A 242 -16.03 -3.68 0.76
C VAL A 242 -16.69 -2.35 0.50
N ASN A 243 -16.57 -1.85 -0.74
CA ASN A 243 -17.36 -0.71 -1.15
C ASN A 243 -18.79 -1.19 -1.39
N PRO A 244 -19.72 -0.91 -0.46
CA PRO A 244 -21.11 -1.23 -0.72
C PRO A 244 -21.56 -0.34 -1.85
N THR A 245 -21.99 -0.91 -2.93
CA THR A 245 -22.70 -0.14 -3.95
C THR A 245 -23.97 0.41 -3.30
N HIS A 246 -23.81 1.55 -2.69
CA HIS A 246 -24.82 2.53 -2.34
C HIS A 246 -25.69 2.40 -1.08
N TYR A 247 -25.86 1.31 -0.36
CA TYR A 247 -26.81 1.32 0.78
C TYR A 247 -26.51 0.37 1.95
N VAL A 248 -25.31 -0.19 2.09
CA VAL A 248 -25.12 -1.37 2.93
C VAL A 248 -24.14 -1.22 4.08
N GLU A 249 -23.65 -0.01 4.37
CA GLU A 249 -22.73 0.15 5.52
C GLU A 249 -23.34 -0.38 6.82
N ASP A 250 -24.62 -0.09 7.06
CA ASP A 250 -25.32 -0.54 8.26
C ASP A 250 -25.73 -2.02 8.22
N SER A 251 -25.84 -2.61 7.04
CA SER A 251 -26.29 -3.99 6.84
C SER A 251 -25.14 -4.99 6.69
N MET A 252 -23.90 -4.52 6.58
CA MET A 252 -22.76 -5.41 6.49
C MET A 252 -22.43 -6.05 7.82
N PRO A 253 -22.25 -7.39 7.87
CA PRO A 253 -21.77 -8.02 9.09
C PRO A 253 -20.36 -7.52 9.43
N GLN A 254 -20.10 -7.25 10.70
CA GLN A 254 -18.84 -6.69 11.19
C GLN A 254 -17.60 -7.42 10.65
N LYS A 255 -17.67 -8.76 10.53
CA LYS A 255 -16.56 -9.57 10.01
C LYS A 255 -16.13 -9.23 8.57
N ALA A 256 -16.99 -8.53 7.81
CA ALA A 256 -16.72 -8.07 6.44
C ALA A 256 -16.34 -6.58 6.39
N LYS A 257 -16.43 -5.85 7.50
CA LYS A 257 -16.14 -4.41 7.57
C LYS A 257 -14.64 -4.17 7.78
N TRP A 258 -13.84 -4.40 6.75
CA TRP A 258 -12.43 -4.07 6.75
C TRP A 258 -12.21 -2.65 6.22
N ALA A 259 -11.37 -1.89 6.89
CA ALA A 259 -10.95 -0.59 6.43
C ALA A 259 -9.45 -0.39 6.67
N ARG A 260 -8.75 0.12 5.66
CA ARG A 260 -7.42 0.68 5.81
C ARG A 260 -7.57 2.14 6.21
N VAL A 261 -7.01 2.48 7.33
CA VAL A 261 -6.96 3.86 7.82
C VAL A 261 -5.57 4.41 7.56
N GLU A 262 -5.51 5.62 7.02
CA GLU A 262 -4.28 6.36 6.83
C GLU A 262 -4.44 7.76 7.39
N CYS A 263 -3.57 8.12 8.36
CA CYS A 263 -3.54 9.43 8.98
C CYS A 263 -2.30 10.17 8.51
N ASP A 264 -2.47 11.38 7.99
CA ASP A 264 -1.38 12.26 7.61
C ASP A 264 -1.16 13.36 8.65
N PHE A 265 0.10 13.73 8.85
CA PHE A 265 0.51 14.77 9.79
C PHE A 265 1.48 15.73 9.08
N PRO A 266 0.96 16.65 8.22
CA PRO A 266 1.82 17.61 7.52
C PRO A 266 2.57 18.51 8.47
N ASN A 267 1.96 18.81 9.63
CA ASN A 267 2.59 19.50 10.76
C ASN A 267 2.34 18.69 12.01
N ILE A 268 3.38 18.09 12.58
CA ILE A 268 3.24 17.28 13.80
C ILE A 268 2.90 18.15 15.02
N LYS A 269 2.89 19.45 14.92
CA LYS A 269 2.50 20.30 16.03
C LYS A 269 0.99 20.44 16.13
N GLY A 270 0.46 19.90 17.22
CA GLY A 270 -0.95 20.01 17.57
C GLY A 270 -1.35 21.42 17.91
N SER A 271 -1.73 22.18 16.94
CA SER A 271 -2.60 23.32 17.14
C SER A 271 -3.46 23.46 15.89
N ASN A 272 -4.71 23.82 16.10
CA ASN A 272 -5.63 24.28 15.11
C ASN A 272 -5.01 25.37 14.25
N THR A 273 -4.19 25.01 13.28
CA THR A 273 -3.68 25.94 12.30
C THR A 273 -4.60 25.95 11.09
N SER A 274 -5.80 26.45 11.30
CA SER A 274 -6.51 27.14 10.25
C SER A 274 -5.85 28.49 10.08
N GLY A 275 -4.97 28.69 9.11
CA GLY A 275 -4.48 30.03 8.78
C GLY A 275 -2.97 30.15 8.63
N ASP A 276 -2.66 30.59 7.59
CA ASP A 276 -1.60 31.33 6.88
C ASP A 276 -0.17 31.47 7.43
N ASP A 277 0.22 31.07 8.63
CA ASP A 277 1.60 31.23 9.09
C ASP A 277 2.14 29.98 9.81
N THR A 278 2.24 28.91 9.05
CA THR A 278 2.62 27.58 9.55
C THR A 278 4.13 27.35 9.65
N THR A 279 4.97 28.30 9.23
CA THR A 279 6.41 28.07 9.14
C THR A 279 7.15 28.17 10.46
N LYS A 280 6.59 28.80 11.48
CA LYS A 280 7.26 29.03 12.77
C LYS A 280 7.13 27.88 13.77
N ASP A 281 6.18 27.00 13.56
CA ASP A 281 5.79 26.00 14.54
C ASP A 281 5.81 24.56 14.01
N ILE A 282 6.57 24.28 12.94
CA ILE A 282 6.68 22.95 12.38
C ILE A 282 7.52 22.06 13.30
N TYR A 283 6.91 20.99 13.77
CA TYR A 283 7.56 19.95 14.54
C TYR A 283 8.15 18.92 13.57
N THR A 284 9.44 19.04 13.26
CA THR A 284 10.08 18.11 12.33
C THR A 284 10.62 16.89 13.06
N LEU A 285 10.52 15.71 12.48
CA LEU A 285 11.12 14.48 13.01
C LEU A 285 12.64 14.62 13.14
N ALA A 286 13.29 15.33 12.20
CA ALA A 286 14.73 15.54 12.23
C ALA A 286 15.22 16.32 13.44
N ALA A 287 14.43 17.30 13.91
CA ALA A 287 14.74 18.09 15.10
C ALA A 287 14.32 17.41 16.40
N ASN A 288 13.49 16.37 16.32
CA ASN A 288 12.90 15.70 17.47
C ASN A 288 13.11 14.18 17.40
N PRO A 289 14.36 13.68 17.41
CA PRO A 289 14.62 12.24 17.48
C PRO A 289 14.17 11.69 18.83
N GLY A 290 13.72 10.44 18.84
CA GLY A 290 13.28 9.77 20.05
C GLY A 290 12.07 8.87 19.84
N GLU A 291 11.37 8.57 20.92
CA GLU A 291 10.23 7.66 20.93
C GLU A 291 8.94 8.40 20.61
N TYR A 292 8.19 7.81 19.70
CA TYR A 292 6.84 8.22 19.31
C TYR A 292 5.86 7.11 19.61
N GLU A 293 4.62 7.50 19.91
CA GLU A 293 3.51 6.58 20.09
C GLU A 293 2.27 7.15 19.41
N PHE A 294 1.71 6.37 18.49
CA PHE A 294 0.41 6.65 17.88
C PHE A 294 -0.66 5.85 18.60
N LYS A 295 -1.67 6.53 19.11
CA LYS A 295 -2.77 5.95 19.88
C LYS A 295 -4.08 6.16 19.18
N LEU A 296 -4.92 5.11 19.17
CA LEU A 296 -6.31 5.20 18.77
C LEU A 296 -7.18 5.03 20.02
N LEU A 297 -8.03 5.99 20.24
CA LEU A 297 -9.05 5.92 21.28
C LEU A 297 -10.39 5.49 20.68
N TRP A 298 -11.15 4.72 21.42
CA TRP A 298 -12.51 4.34 21.12
C TRP A 298 -13.38 4.70 22.34
N ASN A 299 -14.32 5.61 22.16
CA ASN A 299 -15.10 6.16 23.28
C ASN A 299 -14.20 6.64 24.44
N ASN A 300 -13.16 7.41 24.12
CA ASN A 300 -12.14 7.91 25.06
C ASN A 300 -11.33 6.84 25.81
N LYS A 301 -11.35 5.59 25.34
CA LYS A 301 -10.51 4.52 25.89
C LYS A 301 -9.48 4.08 24.87
N LEU A 302 -8.27 3.79 25.32
CA LEU A 302 -7.22 3.28 24.46
C LEU A 302 -7.66 1.96 23.81
N ALA A 303 -7.74 1.96 22.48
CA ALA A 303 -8.09 0.80 21.68
C ALA A 303 -6.88 0.20 20.97
N ARG A 304 -5.91 1.06 20.57
CA ARG A 304 -4.69 0.64 19.90
C ARG A 304 -3.52 1.52 20.27
N SER A 305 -2.33 0.94 20.27
CA SER A 305 -1.05 1.65 20.45
C SER A 305 -0.03 1.13 19.44
N MET A 306 0.70 2.06 18.84
CA MET A 306 1.77 1.81 17.89
C MET A 306 2.97 2.64 18.28
N LYS A 307 4.11 2.00 18.62
CA LYS A 307 5.33 2.68 19.06
C LYS A 307 6.42 2.54 18.01
N PHE A 308 7.15 3.63 17.79
CA PHE A 308 8.27 3.65 16.85
C PHE A 308 9.32 4.67 17.33
N THR A 309 10.54 4.54 16.81
CA THR A 309 11.66 5.39 17.15
C THR A 309 12.14 6.13 15.92
N VAL A 310 12.38 7.42 16.09
CA VAL A 310 13.03 8.29 15.11
C VAL A 310 14.46 8.52 15.54
N ALA A 311 15.41 8.16 14.69
CA ALA A 311 16.82 8.40 14.88
C ALA A 311 17.22 9.84 14.53
N ALA A 312 18.43 10.23 14.86
CA ALA A 312 18.97 11.52 14.47
C ALA A 312 18.87 11.76 12.96
N GLY A 313 18.47 12.97 12.57
CA GLY A 313 18.24 13.33 11.17
C GLY A 313 16.86 12.91 10.63
N GLY A 314 15.94 12.48 11.49
CA GLY A 314 14.55 12.19 11.12
C GLY A 314 14.33 10.84 10.41
N LYS A 315 15.31 9.94 10.48
CA LYS A 315 15.20 8.60 9.90
C LYS A 315 14.55 7.64 10.88
N PHE A 316 13.73 6.75 10.37
CA PHE A 316 13.20 5.68 11.18
C PHE A 316 14.26 4.59 11.42
N ASP A 317 14.35 4.12 12.65
CA ASP A 317 15.18 2.97 13.00
C ASP A 317 14.37 1.68 12.87
N ASN A 318 14.47 1.05 11.69
CA ASN A 318 13.70 -0.17 11.45
C ASN A 318 14.36 -1.11 10.43
N GLY A 319 15.01 -2.15 10.93
CA GLY A 319 15.58 -3.21 10.11
C GLY A 319 14.54 -4.06 9.36
N ILE A 320 13.29 -4.12 9.81
CA ILE A 320 12.23 -4.94 9.20
C ILE A 320 11.87 -4.41 7.81
N ALA A 321 11.85 -3.10 7.61
CA ALA A 321 11.54 -2.48 6.33
C ALA A 321 12.48 -2.99 5.23
N THR A 322 13.79 -2.98 5.48
CA THR A 322 14.79 -3.48 4.53
C THR A 322 14.62 -4.97 4.25
N ASN A 323 14.38 -5.78 5.29
CA ASN A 323 14.19 -7.22 5.14
C ASN A 323 12.96 -7.58 4.29
N ASN A 324 12.00 -6.67 4.19
CA ASN A 324 10.77 -6.83 3.43
C ASN A 324 10.75 -6.00 2.15
N GLN A 325 11.88 -5.46 1.72
CA GLN A 325 12.02 -4.66 0.50
C GLN A 325 11.14 -3.39 0.51
N LEU A 326 10.98 -2.77 1.66
CA LEU A 326 10.42 -1.43 1.78
C LEU A 326 11.54 -0.40 1.67
N GLY A 327 11.19 0.82 1.26
CA GLY A 327 12.11 1.94 1.22
C GLY A 327 12.67 2.31 2.60
N SER A 328 13.76 3.08 2.65
CA SER A 328 14.42 3.51 3.89
C SER A 328 13.60 4.52 4.70
N ASP A 329 12.61 5.11 4.09
CA ASP A 329 11.67 6.09 4.64
C ASP A 329 10.38 5.46 5.19
N ARG A 330 10.35 4.12 5.28
CA ARG A 330 9.17 3.34 5.68
C ARG A 330 9.52 2.33 6.75
N ILE A 331 8.64 2.19 7.72
CA ILE A 331 8.77 1.19 8.76
C ILE A 331 7.49 0.37 8.93
N ILE A 332 7.67 -0.86 9.39
CA ILE A 332 6.60 -1.73 9.83
C ILE A 332 6.68 -1.82 11.35
N ILE A 333 5.59 -1.53 12.00
CA ILE A 333 5.52 -1.54 13.47
C ILE A 333 4.42 -2.47 13.95
N PRO A 334 4.60 -3.13 15.11
CA PRO A 334 3.53 -3.89 15.71
C PRO A 334 2.45 -2.97 16.27
N VAL A 335 1.20 -3.37 16.07
CA VAL A 335 0.02 -2.72 16.65
C VAL A 335 -0.40 -3.53 17.87
N GLN A 336 -0.39 -2.90 19.03
CA GLN A 336 -1.02 -3.46 20.22
C GLN A 336 -2.53 -3.21 20.13
N ILE A 337 -3.31 -4.28 20.03
CA ILE A 337 -4.77 -4.23 19.96
C ILE A 337 -5.33 -4.41 21.38
N ILE A 338 -6.11 -3.42 21.84
CA ILE A 338 -6.68 -3.38 23.18
C ILE A 338 -8.21 -3.34 23.02
N GLY A 339 -8.90 -4.29 23.66
CA GLY A 339 -10.35 -4.41 23.53
C GLY A 339 -10.79 -5.33 22.39
N ASP A 340 -12.06 -5.27 22.04
CA ASP A 340 -12.75 -6.21 21.16
C ASP A 340 -13.47 -5.54 19.96
N GLN A 341 -13.11 -4.30 19.65
CA GLN A 341 -13.76 -3.51 18.59
C GLN A 341 -13.69 -4.19 17.21
N ASP A 342 -12.65 -4.99 16.97
CA ASP A 342 -12.49 -5.76 15.72
C ASP A 342 -13.24 -7.10 15.74
N GLY A 343 -13.86 -7.47 16.88
CA GLY A 343 -14.48 -8.76 17.08
C GLY A 343 -13.46 -9.92 17.13
N VAL A 344 -13.90 -11.11 16.78
CA VAL A 344 -13.02 -12.31 16.77
C VAL A 344 -12.20 -12.36 15.48
N TRP A 345 -10.88 -12.45 15.61
CA TRP A 345 -9.94 -12.54 14.48
C TRP A 345 -8.83 -13.57 14.76
N ASN A 346 -8.17 -14.04 13.70
CA ASN A 346 -7.06 -14.99 13.81
C ASN A 346 -5.75 -14.28 14.19
N LYS A 347 -5.39 -14.33 15.46
CA LYS A 347 -4.18 -13.68 16.01
C LYS A 347 -2.86 -14.21 15.46
N THR A 348 -2.87 -15.35 14.76
CA THR A 348 -1.66 -15.95 14.15
C THR A 348 -1.60 -15.81 12.63
N ALA A 349 -2.60 -15.18 12.00
CA ALA A 349 -2.66 -15.04 10.55
C ALA A 349 -1.44 -14.30 9.97
N TRP A 350 -0.88 -13.34 10.70
CA TRP A 350 0.31 -12.58 10.28
C TRP A 350 1.54 -13.45 10.05
N GLN A 351 1.62 -14.64 10.64
CA GLN A 351 2.74 -15.56 10.48
C GLN A 351 2.77 -16.23 9.10
N THR A 352 1.61 -16.38 8.47
CA THR A 352 1.45 -17.12 7.22
C THR A 352 0.92 -16.27 6.08
N ASP A 353 0.07 -15.30 6.37
CA ASP A 353 -0.69 -14.53 5.38
C ASP A 353 -0.16 -13.09 5.22
N ALA A 354 0.83 -12.68 6.01
CA ALA A 354 1.42 -11.34 5.92
C ALA A 354 1.92 -11.03 4.51
N PHE A 355 1.81 -9.77 4.10
CA PHE A 355 2.08 -9.34 2.73
C PHE A 355 1.41 -10.23 1.69
N TYR A 356 0.11 -10.47 1.86
CA TYR A 356 -0.69 -11.25 0.92
C TYR A 356 -0.06 -12.64 0.62
N GLY A 357 0.24 -13.38 1.68
CA GLY A 357 0.78 -14.72 1.62
C GLY A 357 2.31 -14.81 1.70
N ASN A 358 3.00 -13.69 1.86
CA ASN A 358 4.45 -13.64 2.08
C ASN A 358 4.73 -13.26 3.54
N PRO A 359 5.29 -14.15 4.37
CA PRO A 359 5.57 -13.84 5.77
C PRO A 359 6.47 -12.62 5.93
N LEU A 360 6.16 -11.76 6.92
CA LEU A 360 6.99 -10.62 7.27
C LEU A 360 8.27 -11.07 7.99
N LYS A 361 9.41 -10.84 7.36
CA LYS A 361 10.71 -11.19 7.95
C LYS A 361 11.05 -10.26 9.11
N GLY A 362 11.32 -10.85 10.29
CA GLY A 362 11.72 -10.10 11.46
C GLY A 362 10.58 -9.41 12.24
N PHE A 363 9.34 -9.55 11.77
CA PHE A 363 8.19 -9.00 12.48
C PHE A 363 7.78 -9.90 13.66
N THR A 364 7.43 -9.28 14.78
CA THR A 364 6.84 -9.94 15.95
C THR A 364 5.64 -9.15 16.40
N ALA A 365 4.46 -9.73 16.30
CA ALA A 365 3.25 -9.09 16.80
C ALA A 365 3.28 -8.97 18.34
N LEU A 366 2.73 -7.88 18.86
CA LEU A 366 2.48 -7.75 20.30
C LEU A 366 1.29 -8.63 20.70
N PRO A 367 1.32 -9.20 21.92
CA PRO A 367 0.25 -10.01 22.44
C PRO A 367 -1.06 -9.23 22.65
#